data_66ca1a5663288f2e1ffe1d79f03a881b
#
_entry.id   66ca1a5663288f2e1ffe1d79f03a881b
#
_cell.length_a   1.000
_cell.length_b   1.000
_cell.length_c   1.000
_cell.angle_alpha   90.00
_cell.angle_beta   90.00
_cell.angle_gamma   90.00
#
_symmetry.space_group_name_H-M   'P 1'
#
loop_
_entity.id
_entity.type
_entity.pdbx_description
1 polymer ?
#
loop_
_entity_poly.entity_id
_entity_poly.type
_entity_poly.pdbx_seq_one_letter_code
_entity_poly.pdbx_strand_id
1 'polypeptide(L)'
;LFPIELPTTKVDFSDPRYRLYTVSDPRNATYKFVNYYELLGERVSADSFAFMVRSVAGKLYDLNSSIIDRMARNLEVFPAWQNPVFAYDKDAIRNAVKLKNDSDIYISTGYSAYDCICFIKALLKKYDLDLEEDFVYSARPNSTALAGINWKKIAQEWCEERDKRGEIVFDIKNCEGRYVRFTTPFLNSVIPTNEDILSPWKTNNYYFYEITSDKNELYVQLYFYCKGITDEMRTAFQKLANLTDGGKLTQGYRLFFKSSVFTQAENSTKSEIKNHLYRCLEEVRAFEMTIQDKWDS
;
A
#
# COMPACT_ATOMS: atom_id res chain seq x y z
N LEU A 1 33.99 -15.93 25.70
CA LEU A 1 32.87 -15.28 25.02
C LEU A 1 33.46 -14.15 24.22
N PHE A 2 33.58 -14.31 22.91
CA PHE A 2 33.99 -13.25 22.00
C PHE A 2 32.74 -12.42 21.71
N PRO A 3 32.80 -11.07 21.74
CA PRO A 3 31.68 -10.25 21.30
C PRO A 3 31.48 -10.49 19.80
N ILE A 4 30.29 -10.90 19.40
CA ILE A 4 29.86 -10.93 18.01
C ILE A 4 29.66 -9.47 17.62
N GLU A 5 30.63 -8.87 16.94
CA GLU A 5 30.41 -7.60 16.25
C GLU A 5 29.41 -7.85 15.13
N LEU A 6 28.19 -7.39 15.33
CA LEU A 6 27.22 -7.29 14.24
C LEU A 6 27.80 -6.34 13.19
N PRO A 7 27.82 -6.70 11.91
CA PRO A 7 28.30 -5.81 10.87
C PRO A 7 27.41 -4.57 10.85
N THR A 8 27.95 -3.46 11.36
CA THR A 8 27.39 -2.14 11.12
C THR A 8 27.60 -1.84 9.65
N THR A 9 26.64 -2.21 8.80
CA THR A 9 26.57 -1.71 7.43
C THR A 9 26.47 -0.19 7.52
N LYS A 10 27.60 0.50 7.34
CA LYS A 10 27.63 1.96 7.17
C LYS A 10 26.77 2.24 5.95
N VAL A 11 25.57 2.78 6.18
CA VAL A 11 24.71 3.25 5.09
C VAL A 11 25.47 4.36 4.38
N ASP A 12 25.76 4.16 3.10
CA ASP A 12 26.34 5.21 2.27
C ASP A 12 25.26 6.23 1.95
N PHE A 13 25.29 7.35 2.64
CA PHE A 13 24.31 8.43 2.48
C PHE A 13 24.48 9.22 1.16
N SER A 14 25.55 8.99 0.40
CA SER A 14 25.69 9.50 -0.96
C SER A 14 24.86 8.72 -1.99
N ASP A 15 24.36 7.54 -1.62
CA ASP A 15 23.51 6.71 -2.47
C ASP A 15 22.20 7.44 -2.80
N PRO A 16 21.88 7.65 -4.08
CA PRO A 16 20.66 8.34 -4.50
C PRO A 16 19.36 7.63 -4.01
N ARG A 17 19.44 6.40 -3.50
CA ARG A 17 18.34 5.70 -2.84
C ARG A 17 17.95 6.30 -1.49
N TYR A 18 18.83 7.14 -0.87
CA TYR A 18 18.63 7.76 0.43
C TYR A 18 18.46 9.28 0.30
N ARG A 19 17.54 9.70 -0.57
CA ARG A 19 17.25 11.14 -0.71
C ARG A 19 16.71 11.74 0.58
N LEU A 20 17.15 12.96 0.85
CA LEU A 20 16.59 13.81 1.90
C LEU A 20 15.37 14.56 1.37
N TYR A 21 14.39 14.68 2.23
CA TYR A 21 13.13 15.39 1.98
C TYR A 21 12.80 16.27 3.17
N THR A 22 12.15 17.39 2.92
CA THR A 22 11.53 18.24 3.94
C THR A 22 10.04 17.95 4.02
N VAL A 23 9.37 18.55 4.98
CA VAL A 23 7.90 18.43 5.13
C VAL A 23 7.14 19.37 4.20
N SER A 24 7.80 20.19 3.41
CA SER A 24 7.17 21.19 2.54
C SER A 24 6.28 20.57 1.48
N ASP A 25 6.68 19.45 0.89
CA ASP A 25 5.82 18.66 -0.01
C ASP A 25 5.57 17.25 0.53
N PRO A 26 4.45 17.03 1.26
CA PRO A 26 4.10 15.73 1.82
C PRO A 26 3.93 14.61 0.79
N ARG A 27 3.66 14.94 -0.50
CA ARG A 27 3.55 13.94 -1.57
C ARG A 27 4.84 13.16 -1.78
N ASN A 28 5.97 13.75 -1.38
CA ASN A 28 7.27 13.08 -1.42
C ASN A 28 7.34 11.82 -0.55
N ALA A 29 6.49 11.68 0.47
CA ALA A 29 6.43 10.48 1.32
C ALA A 29 5.63 9.33 0.70
N THR A 30 4.78 9.62 -0.29
CA THR A 30 3.88 8.63 -0.90
C THR A 30 4.68 7.50 -1.54
N TYR A 31 4.32 6.26 -1.21
CA TYR A 31 4.99 5.04 -1.69
C TYR A 31 6.50 4.98 -1.35
N LYS A 32 6.88 5.45 -0.18
CA LYS A 32 8.26 5.35 0.32
C LYS A 32 8.34 4.67 1.68
N PHE A 33 9.53 4.13 1.97
CA PHE A 33 9.92 3.72 3.32
C PHE A 33 10.84 4.78 3.90
N VAL A 34 10.56 5.22 5.12
CA VAL A 34 11.48 6.08 5.86
C VAL A 34 12.68 5.25 6.33
N ASN A 35 13.86 5.86 6.35
CA ASN A 35 15.08 5.25 6.88
C ASN A 35 15.48 5.91 8.21
N TYR A 36 15.45 7.24 8.23
CA TYR A 36 15.72 8.05 9.41
C TYR A 36 15.11 9.45 9.23
N TYR A 37 15.07 10.18 10.30
CA TYR A 37 14.81 11.61 10.28
C TYR A 37 15.84 12.37 11.14
N GLU A 38 15.97 13.65 10.88
CA GLU A 38 16.71 14.58 11.73
C GLU A 38 15.73 15.64 12.22
N LEU A 39 15.74 15.90 13.51
CA LEU A 39 14.97 16.95 14.16
C LEU A 39 15.93 17.76 15.03
N LEU A 40 16.03 19.07 14.77
CA LEU A 40 16.94 19.99 15.49
C LEU A 40 18.39 19.47 15.50
N GLY A 41 18.85 18.90 14.36
CA GLY A 41 20.20 18.34 14.20
C GLY A 41 20.40 16.94 14.81
N GLU A 42 19.42 16.37 15.51
CA GLU A 42 19.51 15.02 16.06
C GLU A 42 18.93 13.99 15.09
N ARG A 43 19.75 13.01 14.68
CA ARG A 43 19.34 11.93 13.78
C ARG A 43 18.79 10.74 14.55
N VAL A 44 17.63 10.24 14.08
CA VAL A 44 16.95 9.06 14.63
C VAL A 44 16.57 8.10 13.50
N SER A 45 16.98 6.84 13.62
CA SER A 45 16.54 5.79 12.70
C SER A 45 15.04 5.55 12.85
N ALA A 46 14.36 5.34 11.71
CA ALA A 46 12.93 5.06 11.69
C ALA A 46 12.64 3.95 10.68
N ASP A 47 11.90 2.95 11.11
CA ASP A 47 11.47 1.80 10.29
C ASP A 47 10.11 2.02 9.62
N SER A 48 9.35 2.99 10.12
CA SER A 48 8.02 3.32 9.62
C SER A 48 7.66 4.79 9.83
N PHE A 49 6.78 5.32 8.98
CA PHE A 49 6.26 6.67 9.14
C PHE A 49 5.46 6.83 10.46
N ALA A 50 4.77 5.77 10.90
CA ALA A 50 4.06 5.77 12.18
C ALA A 50 5.02 5.90 13.36
N PHE A 51 6.14 5.16 13.35
CA PHE A 51 7.20 5.31 14.34
C PHE A 51 7.79 6.72 14.31
N MET A 52 8.11 7.24 13.11
CA MET A 52 8.66 8.59 12.96
C MET A 52 7.75 9.66 13.56
N VAL A 53 6.44 9.63 13.27
CA VAL A 53 5.44 10.55 13.82
C VAL A 53 5.45 10.50 15.35
N ARG A 54 5.37 9.29 15.92
CA ARG A 54 5.38 9.11 17.37
C ARG A 54 6.68 9.64 18.01
N SER A 55 7.81 9.34 17.38
CA SER A 55 9.13 9.73 17.87
C SER A 55 9.33 11.25 17.79
N VAL A 56 8.95 11.88 16.69
CA VAL A 56 8.96 13.35 16.53
C VAL A 56 8.07 14.02 17.58
N ALA A 57 6.83 13.54 17.72
CA ALA A 57 5.90 14.09 18.71
C ALA A 57 6.43 13.92 20.14
N GLY A 58 7.07 12.78 20.46
CA GLY A 58 7.69 12.55 21.77
C GLY A 58 8.84 13.52 22.07
N LYS A 59 9.72 13.80 21.08
CA LYS A 59 10.80 14.79 21.22
C LYS A 59 10.26 16.21 21.37
N LEU A 60 9.24 16.58 20.60
CA LEU A 60 8.61 17.88 20.72
C LEU A 60 7.87 18.03 22.07
N TYR A 61 7.30 16.95 22.59
CA TYR A 61 6.73 16.92 23.95
C TYR A 61 7.80 17.20 25.01
N ASP A 62 9.00 16.64 24.88
CA ASP A 62 10.12 16.92 25.76
C ASP A 62 10.59 18.39 25.69
N LEU A 63 10.51 18.97 24.49
CA LEU A 63 10.87 20.38 24.27
C LEU A 63 9.87 21.34 24.92
N ASN A 64 8.57 21.09 24.73
CA ASN A 64 7.48 21.84 25.36
C ASN A 64 6.20 21.01 25.41
N SER A 65 5.95 20.38 26.55
CA SER A 65 4.80 19.49 26.73
C SER A 65 3.45 20.21 26.60
N SER A 66 3.40 21.51 26.97
CA SER A 66 2.14 22.26 27.06
C SER A 66 1.33 22.31 25.76
N ILE A 67 1.99 22.21 24.63
CA ILE A 67 1.35 22.25 23.31
C ILE A 67 0.58 20.94 23.08
N ILE A 68 1.24 19.80 23.24
CA ILE A 68 0.60 18.47 23.06
C ILE A 68 -0.41 18.20 24.19
N ASP A 69 -0.14 18.60 25.42
CA ASP A 69 -1.09 18.53 26.52
C ASP A 69 -2.40 19.26 26.20
N ARG A 70 -2.31 20.46 25.66
CA ARG A 70 -3.47 21.24 25.23
C ARG A 70 -4.22 20.54 24.09
N MET A 71 -3.49 20.01 23.10
CA MET A 71 -4.09 19.26 21.99
C MET A 71 -4.83 18.01 22.50
N ALA A 72 -4.26 17.28 23.46
CA ALA A 72 -4.86 16.09 24.03
C ALA A 72 -6.09 16.39 24.89
N ARG A 73 -6.06 17.47 25.72
CA ARG A 73 -7.21 17.90 26.55
C ARG A 73 -8.38 18.35 25.70
N ASN A 74 -8.12 19.06 24.60
CA ASN A 74 -9.15 19.62 23.74
C ASN A 74 -9.61 18.65 22.66
N LEU A 75 -9.04 17.42 22.59
CA LEU A 75 -9.27 16.47 21.52
C LEU A 75 -9.14 17.15 20.14
N GLU A 76 -8.06 17.90 19.95
CA GLU A 76 -7.86 18.73 18.77
C GLU A 76 -7.82 17.84 17.51
N VAL A 77 -8.76 18.11 16.61
CA VAL A 77 -8.90 17.38 15.36
C VAL A 77 -7.93 17.93 14.33
N PHE A 78 -7.14 17.06 13.71
CA PHE A 78 -6.33 17.45 12.57
C PHE A 78 -7.21 17.56 11.33
N PRO A 79 -7.19 18.68 10.59
CA PRO A 79 -8.17 18.98 9.53
C PRO A 79 -8.31 17.89 8.47
N ALA A 80 -7.22 17.19 8.14
CA ALA A 80 -7.23 16.11 7.14
C ALA A 80 -7.83 14.79 7.65
N TRP A 81 -7.98 14.59 8.96
CA TRP A 81 -8.26 13.28 9.54
C TRP A 81 -9.63 13.15 10.21
N GLN A 82 -10.31 14.25 10.45
CA GLN A 82 -11.63 14.28 11.13
C GLN A 82 -11.67 13.58 12.49
N ASN A 83 -10.50 13.26 13.07
CA ASN A 83 -10.33 12.60 14.36
C ASN A 83 -9.24 13.28 15.16
N PRO A 84 -9.34 13.27 16.51
CA PRO A 84 -8.27 13.72 17.37
C PRO A 84 -7.00 12.89 17.17
N VAL A 85 -5.85 13.54 17.31
CA VAL A 85 -4.54 12.87 17.18
C VAL A 85 -3.95 12.50 18.52
N PHE A 86 -4.17 13.33 19.54
CA PHE A 86 -3.73 13.10 20.90
C PHE A 86 -4.93 13.03 21.85
N ALA A 87 -4.84 12.16 22.85
CA ALA A 87 -5.82 12.06 23.92
C ALA A 87 -5.20 11.46 25.19
N TYR A 88 -5.77 11.75 26.34
CA TYR A 88 -5.48 11.05 27.59
C TYR A 88 -6.23 9.70 27.67
N ASP A 89 -7.39 9.61 27.04
CA ASP A 89 -8.14 8.37 26.92
C ASP A 89 -7.80 7.68 25.59
N LYS A 90 -7.29 6.45 25.65
CA LYS A 90 -6.95 5.65 24.48
C LYS A 90 -8.15 5.37 23.58
N ASP A 91 -9.35 5.29 24.16
CA ASP A 91 -10.59 4.94 23.44
C ASP A 91 -11.17 6.16 22.70
N ALA A 92 -10.65 7.37 22.98
CA ALA A 92 -11.03 8.61 22.29
C ALA A 92 -10.35 8.76 20.91
N ILE A 93 -9.33 7.95 20.62
CA ILE A 93 -8.58 8.04 19.35
C ILE A 93 -8.38 6.67 18.71
N ARG A 94 -8.28 6.65 17.37
CA ARG A 94 -8.12 5.42 16.61
C ARG A 94 -6.66 4.95 16.62
N ASN A 95 -6.45 3.63 16.72
CA ASN A 95 -5.11 3.02 16.74
C ASN A 95 -4.16 3.68 17.74
N ALA A 96 -4.65 3.86 18.96
CA ALA A 96 -3.97 4.54 20.04
C ALA A 96 -2.71 3.79 20.51
N VAL A 97 -1.59 4.48 20.57
CA VAL A 97 -0.37 4.02 21.24
C VAL A 97 0.09 5.07 22.22
N LYS A 98 0.76 4.69 23.31
CA LYS A 98 1.34 5.67 24.23
C LYS A 98 2.34 6.55 23.48
N LEU A 99 2.28 7.86 23.68
CA LEU A 99 3.23 8.81 23.10
C LEU A 99 4.67 8.48 23.56
N LYS A 100 4.84 8.34 24.87
CA LYS A 100 6.06 7.89 25.56
C LYS A 100 5.68 6.93 26.70
N ASN A 101 6.64 6.14 27.17
CA ASN A 101 6.39 5.18 28.24
C ASN A 101 5.99 5.84 29.56
N ASP A 102 6.52 7.02 29.83
CA ASP A 102 6.32 7.84 31.02
C ASP A 102 5.22 8.92 30.88
N SER A 103 4.54 8.94 29.72
CA SER A 103 3.46 9.90 29.41
C SER A 103 2.09 9.23 29.55
N ASP A 104 1.09 9.97 30.05
CA ASP A 104 -0.32 9.52 30.04
C ASP A 104 -1.06 9.85 28.74
N ILE A 105 -0.35 10.43 27.77
CA ILE A 105 -0.91 10.80 26.48
C ILE A 105 -0.76 9.67 25.49
N TYR A 106 -1.82 9.41 24.76
CA TYR A 106 -1.87 8.53 23.60
C TYR A 106 -1.81 9.34 22.32
N ILE A 107 -1.17 8.78 21.31
CA ILE A 107 -1.13 9.30 19.94
C ILE A 107 -1.80 8.31 18.99
N SER A 108 -2.59 8.83 18.07
CA SER A 108 -3.18 8.04 17.00
C SER A 108 -2.14 7.64 15.96
N THR A 109 -2.18 6.41 15.50
CA THR A 109 -1.32 5.86 14.44
C THR A 109 -2.17 5.18 13.36
N GLY A 110 -1.56 4.69 12.29
CA GLY A 110 -2.30 4.01 11.21
C GLY A 110 -2.73 4.95 10.10
N TYR A 111 -1.99 6.02 9.91
CA TYR A 111 -2.17 6.97 8.82
C TYR A 111 -1.27 6.64 7.62
N SER A 112 -1.63 7.16 6.44
CA SER A 112 -0.76 7.06 5.28
C SER A 112 0.55 7.83 5.48
N ALA A 113 1.59 7.48 4.72
CA ALA A 113 2.86 8.23 4.77
C ALA A 113 2.67 9.72 4.47
N TYR A 114 1.78 10.04 3.51
CA TYR A 114 1.39 11.41 3.19
C TYR A 114 0.81 12.14 4.43
N ASP A 115 -0.17 11.52 5.11
CA ASP A 115 -0.82 12.12 6.28
C ASP A 115 0.16 12.28 7.44
N CYS A 116 1.07 11.33 7.61
CA CYS A 116 2.14 11.41 8.62
C CYS A 116 3.00 12.66 8.41
N ILE A 117 3.41 12.97 7.17
CA ILE A 117 4.20 14.17 6.88
C ILE A 117 3.35 15.44 7.01
N CYS A 118 2.07 15.41 6.58
CA CYS A 118 1.15 16.52 6.83
C CYS A 118 1.02 16.85 8.32
N PHE A 119 0.95 15.81 9.15
CA PHE A 119 0.85 15.99 10.61
C PHE A 119 2.14 16.52 11.20
N ILE A 120 3.32 15.96 10.84
CA ILE A 120 4.61 16.50 11.30
C ILE A 120 4.74 17.97 10.91
N LYS A 121 4.42 18.32 9.66
CA LYS A 121 4.43 19.72 9.19
C LYS A 121 3.56 20.64 10.06
N ALA A 122 2.36 20.21 10.41
CA ALA A 122 1.49 21.01 11.25
C ALA A 122 1.99 21.10 12.70
N LEU A 123 2.59 20.02 13.21
CA LEU A 123 3.14 19.98 14.55
C LEU A 123 4.36 20.90 14.67
N LEU A 124 5.30 20.85 13.71
CA LEU A 124 6.45 21.75 13.66
C LEU A 124 6.02 23.23 13.68
N LYS A 125 5.00 23.60 12.91
CA LYS A 125 4.43 24.96 12.93
C LYS A 125 3.88 25.37 14.29
N LYS A 126 3.27 24.44 15.06
CA LYS A 126 2.78 24.72 16.41
C LYS A 126 3.93 24.96 17.41
N TYR A 127 5.11 24.43 17.11
CA TYR A 127 6.34 24.63 17.89
C TYR A 127 7.21 25.77 17.35
N ASP A 128 6.74 26.51 16.34
CA ASP A 128 7.47 27.61 15.69
C ASP A 128 8.83 27.17 15.12
N LEU A 129 8.89 25.95 14.58
CA LEU A 129 10.07 25.36 13.96
C LEU A 129 10.08 25.56 12.45
N ASP A 130 11.28 25.72 11.89
CA ASP A 130 11.48 25.85 10.45
C ASP A 130 11.23 24.51 9.73
N LEU A 131 10.49 24.57 8.64
CA LEU A 131 10.06 23.37 7.91
C LEU A 131 11.14 22.80 6.97
N GLU A 132 12.19 23.55 6.70
CA GLU A 132 13.28 23.17 5.80
C GLU A 132 14.58 22.87 6.54
N GLU A 133 14.82 23.59 7.68
CA GLU A 133 16.07 23.50 8.42
C GLU A 133 15.98 22.62 9.67
N ASP A 134 14.87 22.71 10.43
CA ASP A 134 14.74 22.01 11.71
C ASP A 134 14.29 20.55 11.57
N PHE A 135 13.76 20.17 10.40
CA PHE A 135 13.33 18.79 10.15
C PHE A 135 13.59 18.35 8.71
N VAL A 136 14.32 17.25 8.58
CA VAL A 136 14.45 16.51 7.32
C VAL A 136 14.27 15.01 7.56
N TYR A 137 13.85 14.28 6.56
CA TYR A 137 13.78 12.82 6.62
C TYR A 137 14.40 12.20 5.38
N SER A 138 15.04 11.06 5.59
CA SER A 138 15.51 10.20 4.50
C SER A 138 14.47 9.13 4.23
N ALA A 139 14.09 9.02 2.97
CA ALA A 139 13.20 7.95 2.55
C ALA A 139 13.68 7.38 1.21
N ARG A 140 13.63 6.07 1.13
CA ARG A 140 13.80 5.35 -0.14
C ARG A 140 12.43 5.10 -0.74
N PRO A 141 12.33 5.01 -2.08
CA PRO A 141 11.12 4.52 -2.70
C PRO A 141 10.65 3.27 -1.95
N ASN A 142 9.35 3.13 -1.75
CA ASN A 142 8.73 1.85 -1.40
C ASN A 142 8.88 0.94 -2.63
N SER A 143 10.13 0.79 -3.01
CA SER A 143 10.59 -0.23 -3.89
C SER A 143 11.03 -1.36 -2.95
N THR A 144 10.07 -2.11 -2.59
CA THR A 144 10.03 -3.43 -3.17
C THR A 144 10.04 -3.30 -4.71
N ALA A 145 10.45 -2.16 -5.19
CA ALA A 145 10.91 -2.02 -6.53
C ALA A 145 12.26 -2.72 -6.56
N LEU A 146 12.35 -3.77 -7.30
CA LEU A 146 13.52 -4.16 -8.05
C LEU A 146 14.43 -2.95 -8.18
N ALA A 147 15.57 -2.93 -7.49
CA ALA A 147 16.51 -1.83 -7.56
C ALA A 147 16.78 -1.56 -9.05
N GLY A 148 16.25 -0.46 -9.58
CA GLY A 148 16.38 -0.06 -10.98
C GLY A 148 15.40 -0.64 -11.99
N ILE A 149 14.56 -1.65 -11.68
CA ILE A 149 13.57 -2.19 -12.64
C ILE A 149 12.16 -1.74 -12.28
N ASN A 150 11.53 -1.03 -13.18
CA ASN A 150 10.12 -0.66 -13.06
C ASN A 150 9.22 -1.86 -13.47
N TRP A 151 9.02 -2.80 -12.52
CA TRP A 151 8.21 -4.00 -12.75
C TRP A 151 6.80 -3.65 -13.25
N LYS A 152 6.22 -2.54 -12.78
CA LYS A 152 4.89 -2.10 -13.21
C LYS A 152 4.88 -1.76 -14.70
N LYS A 153 5.88 -1.04 -15.21
CA LYS A 153 6.04 -0.75 -16.63
C LYS A 153 6.23 -2.04 -17.44
N ILE A 154 7.03 -2.98 -16.92
CA ILE A 154 7.23 -4.29 -17.57
C ILE A 154 5.92 -5.08 -17.64
N ALA A 155 5.14 -5.09 -16.55
CA ALA A 155 3.84 -5.74 -16.49
C ALA A 155 2.82 -5.09 -17.43
N GLN A 156 2.80 -3.75 -17.55
CA GLN A 156 1.95 -3.03 -18.50
C GLN A 156 2.32 -3.40 -19.94
N GLU A 157 3.60 -3.29 -20.31
CA GLU A 157 4.08 -3.70 -21.65
C GLU A 157 3.75 -5.18 -21.95
N TRP A 158 3.88 -6.05 -20.95
CA TRP A 158 3.53 -7.45 -21.07
C TRP A 158 2.01 -7.64 -21.28
N CYS A 159 1.16 -6.92 -20.54
CA CYS A 159 -0.29 -6.95 -20.74
C CYS A 159 -0.69 -6.46 -22.15
N GLU A 160 -0.09 -5.37 -22.63
CA GLU A 160 -0.32 -4.88 -24.00
C GLU A 160 0.04 -5.93 -25.06
N GLU A 161 1.14 -6.68 -24.86
CA GLU A 161 1.54 -7.76 -25.76
C GLU A 161 0.54 -8.93 -25.73
N ARG A 162 -0.06 -9.25 -24.58
CA ARG A 162 -1.04 -10.35 -24.42
C ARG A 162 -2.42 -9.95 -24.94
N ASP A 163 -2.83 -8.71 -24.70
CA ASP A 163 -4.09 -8.17 -25.23
C ASP A 163 -4.13 -8.22 -26.77
N LYS A 164 -3.05 -7.79 -27.42
CA LYS A 164 -2.92 -7.89 -28.90
C LYS A 164 -3.03 -9.32 -29.44
N ARG A 165 -2.81 -10.33 -28.61
CA ARG A 165 -2.96 -11.75 -28.96
C ARG A 165 -4.33 -12.31 -28.58
N GLY A 166 -5.20 -11.49 -27.98
CA GLY A 166 -6.51 -11.91 -27.47
C GLY A 166 -6.45 -12.86 -26.28
N GLU A 167 -5.31 -12.92 -25.59
CA GLU A 167 -5.12 -13.82 -24.44
C GLU A 167 -5.70 -13.24 -23.16
N ILE A 168 -5.73 -11.91 -23.04
CA ILE A 168 -6.35 -11.14 -21.95
C ILE A 168 -7.06 -9.93 -22.55
N VAL A 169 -7.80 -9.20 -21.72
CA VAL A 169 -8.39 -7.89 -22.06
C VAL A 169 -7.77 -6.86 -21.11
N PHE A 170 -7.03 -5.91 -21.69
CA PHE A 170 -6.25 -4.93 -20.95
C PHE A 170 -6.62 -3.50 -21.35
N ASP A 171 -6.89 -2.65 -20.34
CA ASP A 171 -6.98 -1.20 -20.50
C ASP A 171 -6.08 -0.53 -19.45
N ILE A 172 -5.10 0.22 -19.91
CA ILE A 172 -4.15 0.93 -19.07
C ILE A 172 -4.84 1.90 -18.08
N LYS A 173 -6.04 2.38 -18.42
CA LYS A 173 -6.85 3.25 -17.55
C LYS A 173 -7.26 2.57 -16.24
N ASN A 174 -7.33 1.23 -16.24
CA ASN A 174 -7.64 0.44 -15.05
C ASN A 174 -6.43 0.25 -14.12
N CYS A 175 -5.25 0.73 -14.50
CA CYS A 175 -3.99 0.54 -13.78
C CYS A 175 -3.71 1.71 -12.83
N GLU A 176 -4.36 1.73 -11.67
CA GLU A 176 -4.15 2.74 -10.64
C GLU A 176 -3.19 2.26 -9.54
N GLY A 177 -2.44 3.23 -8.97
CA GLY A 177 -1.54 2.96 -7.84
C GLY A 177 -0.50 1.89 -8.16
N ARG A 178 -0.46 0.84 -7.34
CA ARG A 178 0.51 -0.26 -7.45
C ARG A 178 0.01 -1.46 -8.27
N TYR A 179 -1.16 -1.39 -8.87
CA TYR A 179 -1.77 -2.50 -9.56
C TYR A 179 -1.68 -2.34 -11.08
N VAL A 180 -1.44 -3.45 -11.79
CA VAL A 180 -1.68 -3.58 -13.23
C VAL A 180 -2.83 -4.58 -13.38
N ARG A 181 -3.94 -4.13 -13.98
CA ARG A 181 -5.20 -4.87 -14.01
C ARG A 181 -5.55 -5.33 -15.41
N PHE A 182 -6.06 -6.54 -15.49
CA PHE A 182 -6.59 -7.11 -16.72
C PHE A 182 -7.79 -8.01 -16.41
N THR A 183 -8.55 -8.34 -17.44
CA THR A 183 -9.57 -9.40 -17.41
C THR A 183 -9.23 -10.45 -18.45
N THR A 184 -10.05 -11.50 -18.53
CA THR A 184 -9.88 -12.55 -19.54
C THR A 184 -11.14 -12.66 -20.39
N PRO A 185 -11.02 -13.12 -21.65
CA PRO A 185 -12.20 -13.38 -22.50
C PRO A 185 -13.19 -14.33 -21.83
N PHE A 186 -12.72 -15.35 -21.12
CA PHE A 186 -13.59 -16.30 -20.42
C PHE A 186 -14.41 -15.61 -19.33
N LEU A 187 -13.78 -14.94 -18.36
CA LEU A 187 -14.53 -14.27 -17.28
C LEU A 187 -15.45 -13.18 -17.83
N ASN A 188 -15.04 -12.46 -18.87
CA ASN A 188 -15.90 -11.46 -19.53
C ASN A 188 -17.13 -12.09 -20.22
N SER A 189 -17.07 -13.36 -20.62
CA SER A 189 -18.21 -14.06 -21.24
C SER A 189 -19.21 -14.59 -20.21
N VAL A 190 -18.77 -14.88 -18.98
CA VAL A 190 -19.60 -15.52 -17.95
C VAL A 190 -20.01 -14.60 -16.81
N ILE A 191 -19.30 -13.49 -16.61
CA ILE A 191 -19.62 -12.51 -15.58
C ILE A 191 -20.26 -11.28 -16.23
N PRO A 192 -21.52 -10.96 -15.93
CA PRO A 192 -22.18 -9.77 -16.45
C PRO A 192 -21.51 -8.49 -15.93
N THR A 193 -21.53 -7.44 -16.73
CA THR A 193 -21.12 -6.09 -16.35
C THR A 193 -22.32 -5.30 -15.82
N ASN A 194 -22.06 -4.25 -15.03
CA ASN A 194 -23.08 -3.31 -14.62
C ASN A 194 -22.84 -1.98 -15.35
N GLU A 195 -23.72 -1.65 -16.29
CA GLU A 195 -23.58 -0.42 -17.09
C GLU A 195 -24.04 0.83 -16.34
N ASP A 196 -24.91 0.66 -15.33
CA ASP A 196 -25.53 1.77 -14.62
C ASP A 196 -24.71 2.27 -13.44
N ILE A 197 -23.90 1.41 -12.83
CA ILE A 197 -23.17 1.73 -11.60
C ILE A 197 -21.72 1.35 -11.77
N LEU A 198 -20.82 2.31 -11.54
CA LEU A 198 -19.39 2.06 -11.54
C LEU A 198 -18.93 1.36 -10.25
N SER A 199 -18.05 0.40 -10.39
CA SER A 199 -17.34 -0.22 -9.28
C SER A 199 -16.41 0.78 -8.57
N PRO A 200 -15.82 0.46 -7.41
CA PRO A 200 -14.82 1.29 -6.75
C PRO A 200 -13.60 1.60 -7.63
N TRP A 201 -13.37 0.80 -8.65
CA TRP A 201 -12.31 1.02 -9.64
C TRP A 201 -12.72 2.00 -10.76
N LYS A 202 -13.91 2.63 -10.65
CA LYS A 202 -14.48 3.57 -11.62
C LYS A 202 -14.68 2.97 -13.02
N THR A 203 -14.97 1.69 -13.07
CA THR A 203 -15.25 0.92 -14.29
C THR A 203 -16.54 0.12 -14.12
N ASN A 204 -17.07 -0.40 -15.23
CA ASN A 204 -18.23 -1.30 -15.22
C ASN A 204 -17.86 -2.73 -14.79
N ASN A 205 -16.57 -3.03 -14.65
CA ASN A 205 -16.10 -4.31 -14.17
C ASN A 205 -16.08 -4.35 -12.64
N TYR A 206 -16.57 -5.42 -12.07
CA TYR A 206 -16.58 -5.69 -10.64
C TYR A 206 -15.59 -6.79 -10.25
N TYR A 207 -14.65 -7.12 -11.13
CA TYR A 207 -13.56 -8.07 -10.94
C TYR A 207 -12.37 -7.70 -11.82
N PHE A 208 -11.18 -8.04 -11.33
CA PHE A 208 -9.94 -7.94 -12.07
C PHE A 208 -8.94 -8.99 -11.60
N TYR A 209 -8.15 -9.48 -12.54
CA TYR A 209 -6.83 -9.99 -12.23
C TYR A 209 -5.90 -8.80 -12.00
N GLU A 210 -5.26 -8.78 -10.85
CA GLU A 210 -4.32 -7.74 -10.43
C GLU A 210 -2.92 -8.31 -10.36
N ILE A 211 -2.01 -7.83 -11.21
CA ILE A 211 -0.57 -8.03 -11.03
C ILE A 211 -0.14 -7.03 -9.98
N THR A 212 0.45 -7.51 -8.89
CA THR A 212 0.85 -6.68 -7.77
C THR A 212 2.16 -7.17 -7.17
N SER A 213 2.86 -6.26 -6.49
CA SER A 213 4.04 -6.60 -5.72
C SER A 213 3.86 -6.19 -4.27
N ASP A 214 4.17 -7.10 -3.36
CA ASP A 214 4.19 -6.86 -1.92
C ASP A 214 5.43 -7.55 -1.32
N LYS A 215 6.18 -6.85 -0.46
CA LYS A 215 7.38 -7.38 0.24
C LYS A 215 8.37 -8.11 -0.68
N ASN A 216 8.67 -7.57 -1.87
CA ASN A 216 9.51 -8.18 -2.91
C ASN A 216 8.90 -9.42 -3.59
N GLU A 217 7.63 -9.67 -3.40
CA GLU A 217 6.89 -10.73 -4.06
C GLU A 217 6.07 -10.16 -5.21
N LEU A 218 6.21 -10.72 -6.43
CA LEU A 218 5.37 -10.41 -7.58
C LEU A 218 4.42 -11.59 -7.83
N TYR A 219 3.15 -11.32 -7.98
CA TYR A 219 2.12 -12.33 -8.21
C TYR A 219 0.89 -11.74 -8.89
N VAL A 220 0.02 -12.62 -9.37
CA VAL A 220 -1.30 -12.29 -9.94
C VAL A 220 -2.37 -12.78 -8.97
N GLN A 221 -3.39 -11.96 -8.74
CA GLN A 221 -4.52 -12.33 -7.90
C GLN A 221 -5.84 -11.89 -8.55
N LEU A 222 -6.91 -12.66 -8.35
CA LEU A 222 -8.24 -12.33 -8.82
C LEU A 222 -9.09 -11.83 -7.68
N TYR A 223 -9.53 -10.58 -7.77
CA TYR A 223 -10.47 -9.98 -6.83
C TYR A 223 -11.81 -9.68 -7.47
N PHE A 224 -12.86 -9.93 -6.70
CA PHE A 224 -14.21 -9.48 -6.98
C PHE A 224 -14.65 -8.47 -5.92
N TYR A 225 -15.38 -7.45 -6.35
CA TYR A 225 -16.05 -6.54 -5.46
C TYR A 225 -17.53 -6.85 -5.40
N CYS A 226 -18.00 -7.27 -4.23
CA CYS A 226 -19.32 -7.88 -4.05
C CYS A 226 -20.39 -6.92 -3.48
N LYS A 227 -20.10 -5.63 -3.33
CA LYS A 227 -21.05 -4.62 -2.85
C LYS A 227 -21.63 -3.84 -4.02
N GLY A 228 -22.97 -3.61 -4.02
CA GLY A 228 -23.63 -2.83 -5.07
C GLY A 228 -23.74 -3.55 -6.41
N ILE A 229 -23.59 -4.87 -6.43
CA ILE A 229 -23.73 -5.72 -7.64
C ILE A 229 -25.21 -6.03 -7.91
N THR A 230 -25.52 -6.27 -9.18
CA THR A 230 -26.86 -6.76 -9.58
C THR A 230 -27.12 -8.19 -9.10
N ASP A 231 -28.36 -8.61 -9.14
CA ASP A 231 -28.69 -10.02 -8.76
C ASP A 231 -28.09 -11.03 -9.74
N GLU A 232 -27.99 -10.67 -11.01
CA GLU A 232 -27.31 -11.49 -12.03
C GLU A 232 -25.84 -11.68 -11.71
N MET A 233 -25.14 -10.56 -11.42
CA MET A 233 -23.75 -10.62 -10.99
C MET A 233 -23.57 -11.41 -9.71
N ARG A 234 -24.47 -11.24 -8.75
CA ARG A 234 -24.46 -12.00 -7.48
C ARG A 234 -24.58 -13.49 -7.74
N THR A 235 -25.47 -13.88 -8.64
CA THR A 235 -25.66 -15.27 -9.04
C THR A 235 -24.40 -15.85 -9.69
N ALA A 236 -23.81 -15.11 -10.62
CA ALA A 236 -22.57 -15.51 -11.30
C ALA A 236 -21.39 -15.60 -10.30
N PHE A 237 -21.24 -14.62 -9.40
CA PHE A 237 -20.19 -14.63 -8.38
C PHE A 237 -20.36 -15.79 -7.38
N GLN A 238 -21.61 -16.09 -6.98
CA GLN A 238 -21.89 -17.22 -6.08
C GLN A 238 -21.64 -18.56 -6.79
N LYS A 239 -22.00 -18.66 -8.09
CA LYS A 239 -21.69 -19.86 -8.89
C LYS A 239 -20.18 -20.06 -8.94
N LEU A 240 -19.41 -19.01 -9.23
CA LEU A 240 -17.94 -19.07 -9.23
C LEU A 240 -17.40 -19.50 -7.86
N ALA A 241 -17.91 -18.92 -6.77
CA ALA A 241 -17.52 -19.28 -5.42
C ALA A 241 -17.76 -20.76 -5.12
N ASN A 242 -18.92 -21.28 -5.53
CA ASN A 242 -19.25 -22.69 -5.32
C ASN A 242 -18.33 -23.64 -6.13
N LEU A 243 -17.87 -23.19 -7.30
CA LEU A 243 -16.97 -23.98 -8.15
C LEU A 243 -15.50 -23.92 -7.70
N THR A 244 -15.12 -22.94 -6.89
CA THR A 244 -13.74 -22.75 -6.44
C THR A 244 -13.49 -23.26 -5.02
N ASP A 245 -14.08 -22.64 -4.02
CA ASP A 245 -13.84 -22.92 -2.60
C ASP A 245 -15.11 -23.13 -1.75
N GLY A 246 -16.28 -23.02 -2.36
CA GLY A 246 -17.58 -23.19 -1.71
C GLY A 246 -17.92 -22.07 -0.72
N GLY A 247 -17.14 -21.00 -0.66
CA GLY A 247 -17.31 -19.93 0.31
C GLY A 247 -18.46 -18.98 -0.03
N LYS A 248 -18.94 -18.24 0.98
CA LYS A 248 -19.98 -17.22 0.80
C LYS A 248 -19.38 -15.92 0.27
N LEU A 249 -20.17 -15.19 -0.50
CA LEU A 249 -19.79 -13.83 -0.92
C LEU A 249 -19.71 -12.89 0.29
N THR A 250 -18.70 -12.04 0.31
CA THR A 250 -18.53 -10.97 1.30
C THR A 250 -19.31 -9.73 0.89
N GLN A 251 -19.40 -8.73 1.79
CA GLN A 251 -19.95 -7.41 1.45
C GLN A 251 -18.87 -6.42 0.95
N GLY A 252 -17.74 -6.91 0.49
CA GLY A 252 -16.62 -6.11 0.04
C GLY A 252 -15.80 -6.83 -1.01
N TYR A 253 -14.49 -6.74 -0.89
CA TYR A 253 -13.57 -7.46 -1.76
C TYR A 253 -13.48 -8.94 -1.36
N ARG A 254 -13.45 -9.82 -2.36
CA ARG A 254 -13.19 -11.25 -2.18
C ARG A 254 -12.09 -11.71 -3.13
N LEU A 255 -11.10 -12.38 -2.57
CA LEU A 255 -10.04 -13.05 -3.31
C LEU A 255 -10.55 -14.43 -3.79
N PHE A 256 -10.43 -14.72 -5.08
CA PHE A 256 -10.80 -16.01 -5.68
C PHE A 256 -9.60 -16.82 -6.15
N PHE A 257 -8.51 -16.15 -6.51
CA PHE A 257 -7.32 -16.80 -7.02
C PHE A 257 -6.08 -16.01 -6.64
N LYS A 258 -4.99 -16.70 -6.36
CA LYS A 258 -3.64 -16.14 -6.23
C LYS A 258 -2.66 -17.11 -6.89
N SER A 259 -1.85 -16.59 -7.82
CA SER A 259 -0.81 -17.37 -8.49
C SER A 259 0.37 -17.68 -7.57
N SER A 260 1.28 -18.49 -8.05
CA SER A 260 2.61 -18.65 -7.47
C SER A 260 3.31 -17.28 -7.33
N VAL A 261 4.17 -17.20 -6.32
CA VAL A 261 4.88 -15.96 -5.97
C VAL A 261 6.29 -16.01 -6.55
N PHE A 262 6.69 -14.91 -7.17
CA PHE A 262 8.07 -14.68 -7.56
C PHE A 262 8.73 -13.76 -6.53
N THR A 263 9.68 -14.31 -5.80
CA THR A 263 10.50 -13.50 -4.88
C THR A 263 11.53 -12.74 -5.71
N GLN A 264 11.38 -11.43 -5.76
CA GLN A 264 12.23 -10.55 -6.53
C GLN A 264 13.58 -10.37 -5.81
N ALA A 265 14.66 -10.90 -6.40
CA ALA A 265 16.00 -10.56 -5.99
C ALA A 265 16.37 -9.15 -6.50
N GLU A 266 17.32 -8.48 -5.80
CA GLU A 266 17.78 -7.13 -6.17
C GLU A 266 18.30 -7.03 -7.62
N ASN A 267 18.64 -8.14 -8.26
CA ASN A 267 19.18 -8.24 -9.60
C ASN A 267 18.23 -8.90 -10.62
N SER A 268 16.94 -9.01 -10.33
CA SER A 268 15.99 -9.60 -11.29
C SER A 268 15.97 -8.84 -12.60
N THR A 269 15.99 -9.55 -13.72
CA THR A 269 15.98 -8.98 -15.06
C THR A 269 14.55 -8.79 -15.59
N LYS A 270 14.38 -7.94 -16.61
CA LYS A 270 13.11 -7.80 -17.34
C LYS A 270 12.60 -9.15 -17.85
N SER A 271 13.52 -10.02 -18.32
CA SER A 271 13.19 -11.36 -18.83
C SER A 271 12.63 -12.27 -17.74
N GLU A 272 13.23 -12.27 -16.55
CA GLU A 272 12.76 -13.09 -15.43
C GLU A 272 11.37 -12.67 -14.96
N ILE A 273 11.10 -11.37 -14.92
CA ILE A 273 9.76 -10.83 -14.62
C ILE A 273 8.75 -11.29 -15.67
N LYS A 274 9.05 -11.11 -16.96
CA LYS A 274 8.15 -11.56 -18.03
C LYS A 274 7.92 -13.08 -17.97
N ASN A 275 8.96 -13.88 -17.75
CA ASN A 275 8.85 -15.33 -17.62
C ASN A 275 7.97 -15.75 -16.43
N HIS A 276 8.06 -15.01 -15.31
CA HIS A 276 7.17 -15.26 -14.19
C HIS A 276 5.72 -14.90 -14.55
N LEU A 277 5.47 -13.75 -15.16
CA LEU A 277 4.12 -13.36 -15.60
C LEU A 277 3.51 -14.36 -16.60
N TYR A 278 4.33 -14.99 -17.46
CA TYR A 278 3.88 -16.09 -18.31
C TYR A 278 3.41 -17.29 -17.48
N ARG A 279 4.18 -17.70 -16.47
CA ARG A 279 3.78 -18.79 -15.58
C ARG A 279 2.48 -18.45 -14.84
N CYS A 280 2.36 -17.22 -14.33
CA CYS A 280 1.11 -16.77 -13.71
C CYS A 280 -0.08 -16.84 -14.66
N LEU A 281 0.10 -16.50 -15.95
CA LEU A 281 -0.97 -16.60 -16.95
C LEU A 281 -1.36 -18.05 -17.21
N GLU A 282 -0.42 -18.98 -17.26
CA GLU A 282 -0.73 -20.42 -17.37
C GLU A 282 -1.50 -20.92 -16.13
N GLU A 283 -1.16 -20.44 -14.93
CA GLU A 283 -1.91 -20.75 -13.71
C GLU A 283 -3.33 -20.16 -13.76
N VAL A 284 -3.49 -18.93 -14.27
CA VAL A 284 -4.81 -18.31 -14.51
C VAL A 284 -5.63 -19.16 -15.48
N ARG A 285 -5.04 -19.60 -16.60
CA ARG A 285 -5.71 -20.46 -17.58
C ARG A 285 -6.13 -21.80 -16.98
N ALA A 286 -5.23 -22.44 -16.22
CA ALA A 286 -5.55 -23.70 -15.54
C ALA A 286 -6.70 -23.51 -14.56
N PHE A 287 -6.72 -22.42 -13.79
CA PHE A 287 -7.80 -22.07 -12.90
C PHE A 287 -9.12 -21.88 -13.66
N GLU A 288 -9.11 -21.11 -14.76
CA GLU A 288 -10.31 -20.86 -15.56
C GLU A 288 -10.84 -22.12 -16.26
N MET A 289 -9.97 -23.01 -16.72
CA MET A 289 -10.37 -24.31 -17.28
C MET A 289 -11.13 -25.16 -16.26
N THR A 290 -10.69 -25.20 -15.00
CA THR A 290 -11.40 -25.94 -13.94
C THR A 290 -12.82 -25.42 -13.67
N ILE A 291 -13.03 -24.13 -13.96
CA ILE A 291 -14.32 -23.47 -13.82
C ILE A 291 -15.16 -23.73 -15.07
N GLN A 292 -14.57 -23.53 -16.25
CA GLN A 292 -15.25 -23.65 -17.54
C GLN A 292 -15.89 -25.02 -17.71
N ASP A 293 -15.16 -26.09 -17.40
CA ASP A 293 -15.65 -27.48 -17.48
C ASP A 293 -16.92 -27.73 -16.64
N LYS A 294 -17.15 -26.90 -15.62
CA LYS A 294 -18.28 -27.03 -14.68
C LYS A 294 -19.28 -25.88 -14.80
N TRP A 295 -18.98 -24.86 -15.60
CA TRP A 295 -19.82 -23.67 -15.68
C TRP A 295 -21.14 -23.94 -16.38
N ASP A 296 -21.13 -24.78 -17.42
CA ASP A 296 -22.28 -25.10 -18.26
C ASP A 296 -23.01 -26.37 -17.77
N SER A 297 -22.48 -27.06 -16.76
CA SER A 297 -23.10 -28.22 -16.16
C SER A 297 -24.04 -27.84 -15.00
#